data_f8722da31bd334258c03dd5d43f9770a
#
_entry.id   f8722da31bd334258c03dd5d43f9770a
#
_cell.length_a   1.000
_cell.length_b   1.000
_cell.length_c   1.000
_cell.angle_alpha   90.00
_cell.angle_beta   90.00
_cell.angle_gamma   90.00
#
_symmetry.space_group_name_H-M   'P 1'
#
loop_
_entity.id
_entity.type
_entity.pdbx_description
1 polymer ?
#
loop_
_entity_poly.entity_id
_entity_poly.type
_entity_poly.pdbx_seq_one_letter_code
_entity_poly.pdbx_strand_id
1 'polypeptide(L)'
;MMDVGSILREQRRNRNETLQVVAARAHTDAGNLSRIERNKQQLTVVQLVRLCDALGLPLDEFARRLDQGGAEPDQRHHGQLLVGVFDTR
;
A
#
# COMPACT_ATOMS: atom_id res chain seq x y z
N MET A 1 4.87 9.61 10.28
CA MET A 1 5.12 8.33 9.67
C MET A 1 3.99 7.94 8.76
N MET A 2 4.29 7.49 7.58
CA MET A 2 3.23 7.06 6.67
C MET A 2 3.08 5.57 6.73
N ASP A 3 1.87 5.13 6.95
CA ASP A 3 1.58 3.72 6.93
C ASP A 3 1.03 3.34 5.57
N VAL A 4 0.77 2.07 5.37
CA VAL A 4 0.34 1.55 4.09
C VAL A 4 -0.93 2.25 3.61
N GLY A 5 -1.91 2.34 4.48
CA GLY A 5 -3.18 2.95 4.09
C GLY A 5 -3.06 4.40 3.69
N SER A 6 -2.23 5.14 4.43
CA SER A 6 -2.04 6.56 4.14
C SER A 6 -1.34 6.78 2.81
N ILE A 7 -0.38 5.93 2.48
CA ILE A 7 0.32 6.04 1.21
C ILE A 7 -0.64 5.81 0.05
N LEU A 8 -1.48 4.77 0.17
CA LEU A 8 -2.44 4.46 -0.88
C LEU A 8 -3.46 5.59 -1.02
N ARG A 9 -3.93 6.10 0.10
CA ARG A 9 -4.91 7.18 0.08
C ARG A 9 -4.34 8.45 -0.54
N GLU A 10 -3.12 8.78 -0.18
CA GLU A 10 -2.48 9.96 -0.72
C GLU A 10 -2.31 9.86 -2.23
N GLN A 11 -1.89 8.70 -2.70
CA GLN A 11 -1.71 8.48 -4.13
C GLN A 11 -3.04 8.62 -4.86
N ARG A 12 -4.11 8.05 -4.29
CA ARG A 12 -5.43 8.15 -4.89
C ARG A 12 -5.87 9.61 -4.98
N ARG A 13 -5.71 10.34 -3.89
CA ARG A 13 -6.14 11.75 -3.83
C ARG A 13 -5.33 12.62 -4.79
N ASN A 14 -4.04 12.36 -4.88
CA ASN A 14 -3.20 13.11 -5.79
C ASN A 14 -3.60 12.90 -7.24
N ARG A 15 -4.24 11.78 -7.53
CA ARG A 15 -4.73 11.50 -8.87
C ARG A 15 -6.18 11.92 -9.05
N ASN A 16 -6.78 12.49 -8.02
CA ASN A 16 -8.18 12.92 -8.04
C ASN A 16 -9.12 11.79 -8.41
N GLU A 17 -8.86 10.61 -7.86
CA GLU A 17 -9.66 9.44 -8.16
C GLU A 17 -10.51 9.04 -6.97
N THR A 18 -11.69 8.50 -7.25
CA THR A 18 -12.61 8.10 -6.19
C THR A 18 -12.27 6.69 -5.70
N LEU A 19 -12.79 6.36 -4.54
CA LEU A 19 -12.64 5.01 -4.01
C LEU A 19 -13.22 3.99 -4.97
N GLN A 20 -14.36 4.28 -5.58
CA GLN A 20 -15.02 3.37 -6.47
C GLN A 20 -14.17 3.04 -7.69
N VAL A 21 -13.56 4.06 -8.27
CA VAL A 21 -12.77 3.86 -9.47
C VAL A 21 -11.54 3.01 -9.19
N VAL A 22 -10.83 3.34 -8.12
CA VAL A 22 -9.62 2.61 -7.79
C VAL A 22 -9.95 1.18 -7.37
N ALA A 23 -11.00 1.03 -6.57
CA ALA A 23 -11.40 -0.30 -6.12
C ALA A 23 -11.75 -1.20 -7.30
N ALA A 24 -12.46 -0.66 -8.28
CA ALA A 24 -12.82 -1.45 -9.46
C ALA A 24 -11.59 -1.90 -10.21
N ARG A 25 -10.61 -1.03 -10.36
CA ARG A 25 -9.37 -1.41 -11.05
C ARG A 25 -8.60 -2.48 -10.30
N ALA A 26 -8.68 -2.43 -8.99
CA ALA A 26 -7.95 -3.38 -8.15
C ALA A 26 -8.74 -4.64 -7.84
N HIS A 27 -9.91 -4.78 -8.43
CA HIS A 27 -10.77 -5.94 -8.27
C HIS A 27 -11.25 -6.11 -6.82
N THR A 28 -11.62 -4.99 -6.22
CA THR A 28 -12.19 -5.01 -4.88
C THR A 28 -13.34 -4.00 -4.85
N ASP A 29 -13.88 -3.69 -3.69
CA ASP A 29 -14.96 -2.72 -3.58
C ASP A 29 -14.54 -1.52 -2.76
N ALA A 30 -15.31 -0.44 -2.88
CA ALA A 30 -14.97 0.82 -2.24
C ALA A 30 -14.93 0.71 -0.72
N GLY A 31 -15.81 -0.10 -0.15
CA GLY A 31 -15.82 -0.28 1.30
C GLY A 31 -14.55 -0.95 1.80
N ASN A 32 -14.10 -1.96 1.08
CA ASN A 32 -12.88 -2.65 1.42
C ASN A 32 -11.69 -1.70 1.28
N LEU A 33 -11.63 -0.97 0.19
CA LEU A 33 -10.54 -0.01 -0.02
C LEU A 33 -10.54 1.06 1.07
N SER A 34 -11.71 1.54 1.44
CA SER A 34 -11.81 2.53 2.50
C SER A 34 -11.23 2.01 3.80
N ARG A 35 -11.52 0.76 4.15
CA ARG A 35 -10.97 0.17 5.37
C ARG A 35 -9.48 0.00 5.28
N ILE A 36 -8.97 -0.37 4.12
CA ILE A 36 -7.54 -0.49 3.91
C ILE A 36 -6.86 0.86 4.09
N GLU A 37 -7.44 1.90 3.52
CA GLU A 37 -6.86 3.25 3.62
C GLU A 37 -6.84 3.76 5.05
N ARG A 38 -7.76 3.30 5.88
CA ARG A 38 -7.81 3.70 7.27
C ARG A 38 -7.07 2.74 8.20
N ASN A 39 -6.40 1.76 7.62
CA ASN A 39 -5.67 0.75 8.37
C ASN A 39 -6.56 -0.05 9.30
N LYS A 40 -7.80 -0.27 8.86
CA LYS A 40 -8.75 -1.07 9.62
C LYS A 40 -8.84 -2.48 9.10
N GLN A 41 -8.12 -2.81 8.06
CA GLN A 41 -8.16 -4.11 7.47
C GLN A 41 -6.79 -4.46 6.93
N GLN A 42 -6.37 -5.68 7.16
CA GLN A 42 -5.11 -6.14 6.64
C GLN A 42 -5.21 -6.40 5.16
N LEU A 43 -4.07 -6.34 4.53
CA LEU A 43 -3.98 -6.43 3.11
C LEU A 43 -2.97 -7.49 2.74
N THR A 44 -3.30 -8.33 1.80
CA THR A 44 -2.36 -9.34 1.32
C THR A 44 -1.39 -8.71 0.34
N VAL A 45 -0.29 -9.40 0.07
CA VAL A 45 0.68 -8.92 -0.91
C VAL A 45 0.02 -8.78 -2.28
N VAL A 46 -0.84 -9.72 -2.63
CA VAL A 46 -1.52 -9.66 -3.92
C VAL A 46 -2.41 -8.41 -4.00
N GLN A 47 -3.13 -8.11 -2.94
CA GLN A 47 -3.96 -6.92 -2.93
C GLN A 47 -3.13 -5.66 -3.01
N LEU A 48 -1.99 -5.64 -2.34
CA LEU A 48 -1.10 -4.48 -2.39
C LEU A 48 -0.60 -4.26 -3.81
N VAL A 49 -0.19 -5.32 -4.48
CA VAL A 49 0.29 -5.20 -5.85
C VAL A 49 -0.81 -4.68 -6.75
N ARG A 50 -2.03 -5.20 -6.58
CA ARG A 50 -3.15 -4.75 -7.39
C ARG A 50 -3.49 -3.29 -7.15
N LEU A 51 -3.43 -2.87 -5.90
CA LEU A 51 -3.73 -1.48 -5.56
C LEU A 51 -2.65 -0.54 -6.09
N CYS A 52 -1.40 -0.91 -5.94
CA CYS A 52 -0.32 -0.10 -6.46
C CYS A 52 -0.44 0.03 -7.98
N ASP A 53 -0.76 -1.07 -8.64
CA ASP A 53 -0.94 -1.03 -10.08
C ASP A 53 -2.12 -0.14 -10.46
N ALA A 54 -3.23 -0.27 -9.74
CA ALA A 54 -4.42 0.53 -10.00
C ALA A 54 -4.17 2.02 -9.79
N LEU A 55 -3.25 2.35 -8.91
CA LEU A 55 -2.94 3.73 -8.59
C LEU A 55 -1.76 4.29 -9.39
N GLY A 56 -1.17 3.47 -10.24
CA GLY A 56 0.00 3.92 -10.98
C GLY A 56 1.18 4.16 -10.08
N LEU A 57 1.27 3.44 -8.99
CA LEU A 57 2.33 3.62 -7.99
C LEU A 57 3.29 2.44 -8.09
N PRO A 58 4.50 2.64 -8.57
CA PRO A 58 5.45 1.54 -8.62
C PRO A 58 5.75 1.02 -7.24
N LEU A 59 5.97 -0.28 -7.12
CA LEU A 59 6.22 -0.89 -5.82
C LEU A 59 7.46 -0.34 -5.15
N ASP A 60 8.49 -0.04 -5.91
CA ASP A 60 9.70 0.53 -5.32
C ASP A 60 9.42 1.93 -4.76
N GLU A 61 8.56 2.69 -5.41
CA GLU A 61 8.17 3.99 -4.88
C GLU A 61 7.35 3.83 -3.62
N PHE A 62 6.44 2.86 -3.61
CA PHE A 62 5.65 2.57 -2.42
C PHE A 62 6.58 2.21 -1.27
N ALA A 63 7.55 1.36 -1.52
CA ALA A 63 8.49 0.93 -0.50
C ALA A 63 9.31 2.11 0.03
N ARG A 64 9.71 3.00 -0.85
CA ARG A 64 10.46 4.18 -0.44
C ARG A 64 9.63 5.09 0.45
N ARG A 65 8.36 5.28 0.12
CA ARG A 65 7.50 6.13 0.94
C ARG A 65 7.28 5.52 2.31
N LEU A 66 7.12 4.21 2.35
CA LEU A 66 6.95 3.52 3.62
C LEU A 66 8.20 3.68 4.47
N ASP A 67 9.35 3.50 3.86
CA ASP A 67 10.61 3.59 4.56
C ASP A 67 10.89 5.01 5.04
N GLN A 68 10.65 5.98 4.21
CA GLN A 68 10.85 7.37 4.59
C GLN A 68 9.97 7.76 5.76
N GLY A 69 8.75 7.30 5.73
CA GLY A 69 7.85 7.60 6.81
C GLY A 69 8.34 7.00 8.11
N GLY A 70 8.99 5.85 8.02
CA GLY A 70 9.40 5.14 9.19
C GLY A 70 10.69 5.60 9.74
N ALA A 71 11.47 6.12 8.95
CA ALA A 71 12.57 6.60 9.40
C ALA A 71 13.55 5.96 10.07
N GLU A 72 14.05 5.36 10.04
CA GLU A 72 14.88 5.01 10.71
C GLU A 72 15.67 4.10 10.84
N PRO A 73 16.30 3.91 11.55
CA PRO A 73 17.36 3.07 11.69
C PRO A 73 17.00 1.70 11.53
N ASP A 74 15.79 1.43 11.63
CA ASP A 74 15.41 0.19 11.55
C ASP A 74 15.11 -0.23 10.24
N GLN A 75 15.67 0.22 9.27
CA GLN A 75 15.51 -0.22 7.95
C GLN A 75 15.70 -1.65 7.78
N ARG A 76 16.48 -2.26 8.60
CA ARG A 76 16.64 -3.68 8.55
C ARG A 76 15.38 -4.40 8.80
N HIS A 77 14.53 -3.84 9.64
CA HIS A 77 13.28 -4.46 9.93
C HIS A 77 12.36 -4.42 8.75
N HIS A 78 12.38 -3.35 8.00
CA HIS A 78 11.62 -3.31 6.80
C HIS A 78 12.08 -4.37 5.86
N GLY A 79 13.36 -4.51 5.71
CA GLY A 79 13.89 -5.53 4.86
C GLY A 79 13.47 -6.89 5.32
N GLN A 80 13.43 -7.09 6.62
CA GLN A 80 13.02 -8.34 7.15
C GLN A 80 11.59 -8.66 6.85
N LEU A 81 10.73 -7.70 6.91
CA LEU A 81 9.35 -7.96 6.57
C LEU A 81 9.21 -8.44 5.15
N LEU A 82 9.88 -7.78 4.24
CA LEU A 82 9.81 -8.20 2.87
C LEU A 82 10.46 -9.52 2.66
N VAL A 83 11.58 -9.72 3.29
CA VAL A 83 12.27 -10.98 3.19
C VAL A 83 11.43 -12.09 3.78
N GLY A 84 10.74 -11.80 4.87
CA GLY A 84 9.86 -12.77 5.47
C GLY A 84 8.81 -13.24 4.52
N VAL A 85 8.25 -12.35 3.74
CA VAL A 85 7.27 -12.71 2.76
C VAL A 85 7.90 -13.63 1.72
N PHE A 86 9.09 -13.33 1.28
CA PHE A 86 9.76 -14.16 0.32
C PHE A 86 10.25 -15.43 0.93
N ASP A 87 10.68 -15.38 2.16
CA ASP A 87 11.22 -16.54 2.80
C ASP A 87 10.21 -17.59 3.05
N THR A 88 8.98 -17.27 3.01
CA THR A 88 7.98 -18.28 3.18
C THR A 88 7.94 -19.20 1.98
N ARG A 89 8.69 -18.92 0.95
CA ARG A 89 8.69 -19.78 -0.19
C ARG A 89 9.16 -21.18 0.08
#